data_d96f7a5c52f3a6be1de45686a4e95921
#
_entry.id   d96f7a5c52f3a6be1de45686a4e95921
#
_cell.length_a   1.000
_cell.length_b   1.000
_cell.length_c   1.000
_cell.angle_alpha   90.00
_cell.angle_beta   90.00
_cell.angle_gamma   90.00
#
_symmetry.space_group_name_H-M   'P 1'
#
loop_
_entity.id
_entity.type
_entity.pdbx_description
1 polymer ?
#
loop_
_entity_poly.entity_id
_entity_poly.type
_entity_poly.pdbx_seq_one_letter_code
_entity_poly.pdbx_strand_id
1 'polypeptide(L)'
;MKPIHARYVHTNVIAKDWRALASFYQSVFGCVPVPPERDYRGPALDAGTALVGAHLAGVHLRLPGYGDGGPTLEIYNYAPMVERATTAVNRPGFGHIAFEVNDVDQARQATL
;
A
#
# COMPACT_ATOMS: atom_id res chain seq x y z
N MET A 1 28.05 8.82 13.07
CA MET A 1 27.04 8.05 13.82
C MET A 1 26.84 6.72 13.12
N LYS A 2 26.82 5.62 13.89
CA LYS A 2 26.50 4.31 13.31
C LYS A 2 25.02 4.25 12.94
N PRO A 3 24.65 3.69 11.76
CA PRO A 3 23.27 3.44 11.46
C PRO A 3 22.61 2.50 12.47
N ILE A 4 21.33 2.66 12.70
CA ILE A 4 20.57 1.67 13.47
C ILE A 4 20.45 0.38 12.65
N HIS A 5 20.26 -0.74 13.33
CA HIS A 5 19.94 -1.99 12.68
C HIS A 5 18.46 -1.96 12.25
N ALA A 6 18.19 -2.07 10.96
CA ALA A 6 16.83 -1.95 10.45
C ALA A 6 16.60 -2.88 9.27
N ARG A 7 15.37 -3.34 9.13
CA ARG A 7 14.89 -4.10 7.98
C ARG A 7 13.64 -3.44 7.43
N TYR A 8 13.58 -3.24 6.12
CA TYR A 8 12.39 -2.71 5.46
C TYR A 8 11.22 -3.69 5.60
N VAL A 9 10.05 -3.20 5.98
CA VAL A 9 8.87 -4.03 6.22
C VAL A 9 7.75 -3.77 5.26
N HIS A 10 7.32 -2.51 5.11
CA HIS A 10 6.22 -2.20 4.20
C HIS A 10 6.21 -0.75 3.76
N THR A 11 5.46 -0.51 2.67
CA THR A 11 5.01 0.80 2.21
C THR A 11 3.50 0.84 2.29
N ASN A 12 2.94 1.97 2.71
CA ASN A 12 1.50 2.17 2.83
C ASN A 12 1.00 3.07 1.70
N VAL A 13 -0.10 2.68 1.08
CA VAL A 13 -0.80 3.45 0.05
C VAL A 13 -2.24 3.66 0.49
N ILE A 14 -2.69 4.90 0.44
CA ILE A 14 -4.06 5.26 0.79
C ILE A 14 -4.88 5.40 -0.49
N ALA A 15 -6.02 4.71 -0.56
CA ALA A 15 -6.85 4.65 -1.75
C ALA A 15 -8.32 4.84 -1.39
N LYS A 16 -9.08 5.52 -2.25
CA LYS A 16 -10.53 5.65 -2.08
C LYS A 16 -11.21 4.29 -2.14
N ASP A 17 -10.84 3.48 -3.12
CA ASP A 17 -11.32 2.12 -3.29
C ASP A 17 -10.15 1.15 -3.09
N TRP A 18 -9.91 0.80 -1.84
CA TRP A 18 -8.77 -0.06 -1.52
C TRP A 18 -8.92 -1.47 -2.10
N ARG A 19 -10.17 -1.98 -2.24
CA ARG A 19 -10.40 -3.31 -2.80
C ARG A 19 -10.05 -3.36 -4.28
N ALA A 20 -10.42 -2.34 -5.04
CA ALA A 20 -10.08 -2.26 -6.46
C ALA A 20 -8.55 -2.18 -6.65
N LEU A 21 -7.87 -1.36 -5.85
CA LEU A 21 -6.41 -1.24 -5.94
C LEU A 21 -5.72 -2.53 -5.53
N ALA A 22 -6.17 -3.17 -4.46
CA ALA A 22 -5.63 -4.47 -4.03
C ALA A 22 -5.83 -5.54 -5.09
N SER A 23 -7.01 -5.58 -5.72
CA SER A 23 -7.29 -6.52 -6.80
C SER A 23 -6.35 -6.30 -7.99
N PHE A 24 -6.06 -5.06 -8.33
CA PHE A 24 -5.09 -4.74 -9.38
C PHE A 24 -3.71 -5.35 -9.09
N TYR A 25 -3.18 -5.12 -7.89
CA TYR A 25 -1.86 -5.65 -7.54
C TYR A 25 -1.84 -7.18 -7.47
N GLN A 26 -2.93 -7.79 -7.05
CA GLN A 26 -3.04 -9.25 -7.04
C GLN A 26 -3.07 -9.82 -8.46
N SER A 27 -3.89 -9.24 -9.32
CA SER A 27 -4.12 -9.76 -10.68
C SER A 27 -2.93 -9.51 -11.59
N VAL A 28 -2.30 -8.35 -11.51
CA VAL A 28 -1.22 -7.96 -12.44
C VAL A 28 0.14 -8.47 -11.96
N PHE A 29 0.45 -8.33 -10.68
CA PHE A 29 1.78 -8.61 -10.15
C PHE A 29 1.84 -9.85 -9.25
N GLY A 30 0.71 -10.51 -9.02
CA GLY A 30 0.69 -11.71 -8.20
C GLY A 30 0.94 -11.45 -6.72
N CYS A 31 0.63 -10.25 -6.23
CA CYS A 31 0.69 -9.97 -4.81
C CYS A 31 -0.33 -10.84 -4.06
N VAL A 32 0.00 -11.28 -2.85
CA VAL A 32 -0.81 -12.24 -2.09
C VAL A 32 -1.30 -11.58 -0.80
N PRO A 33 -2.63 -11.59 -0.54
CA PRO A 33 -3.14 -11.03 0.71
C PRO A 33 -2.61 -11.76 1.94
N VAL A 34 -2.26 -10.99 2.96
CA VAL A 34 -1.86 -11.50 4.27
C VAL A 34 -3.04 -11.25 5.23
N PRO A 35 -3.81 -12.31 5.56
CA PRO A 35 -4.96 -12.14 6.44
C PRO A 35 -4.55 -11.78 7.86
N PRO A 36 -5.47 -11.20 8.65
CA PRO A 36 -6.82 -10.81 8.27
C PRO A 36 -6.87 -9.48 7.54
N GLU A 37 -7.99 -9.15 6.89
CA GLU A 37 -8.25 -7.78 6.46
C GLU A 37 -8.19 -6.87 7.69
N ARG A 38 -7.69 -5.67 7.50
CA ARG A 38 -7.60 -4.68 8.58
C ARG A 38 -8.90 -3.89 8.64
N ASP A 39 -9.40 -3.72 9.86
CA ASP A 39 -10.63 -2.97 10.13
C ASP A 39 -10.50 -2.41 11.53
N TYR A 40 -10.12 -1.14 11.65
CA TYR A 40 -9.79 -0.52 12.92
C TYR A 40 -10.61 0.73 13.17
N ARG A 41 -11.03 0.88 14.43
CA ARG A 41 -11.68 2.07 14.97
C ARG A 41 -11.26 2.22 16.43
N GLY A 42 -11.48 3.39 16.98
CA GLY A 42 -11.41 3.63 18.41
C GLY A 42 -10.14 4.33 18.86
N PRO A 43 -9.95 4.41 20.21
CA PRO A 43 -8.94 5.29 20.81
C PRO A 43 -7.50 5.01 20.37
N ALA A 44 -7.15 3.74 20.17
CA ALA A 44 -5.78 3.39 19.74
C ALA A 44 -5.49 3.89 18.33
N LEU A 45 -6.44 3.76 17.41
CA LEU A 45 -6.31 4.30 16.07
C LEU A 45 -6.27 5.83 16.10
N ASP A 46 -7.15 6.46 16.86
CA ASP A 46 -7.18 7.91 17.01
C ASP A 46 -5.85 8.44 17.52
N ALA A 47 -5.28 7.81 18.54
CA ALA A 47 -3.98 8.21 19.07
C ALA A 47 -2.85 8.04 18.07
N GLY A 48 -2.86 6.95 17.31
CA GLY A 48 -1.80 6.65 16.35
C GLY A 48 -1.83 7.50 15.09
N THR A 49 -3.02 8.00 14.71
CA THR A 49 -3.21 8.76 13.46
C THR A 49 -3.46 10.25 13.68
N ALA A 50 -3.74 10.66 14.90
CA ALA A 50 -4.21 12.02 15.23
C ALA A 50 -5.56 12.38 14.58
N LEU A 51 -6.32 11.38 14.17
CA LEU A 51 -7.69 11.54 13.67
C LEU A 51 -8.68 11.12 14.76
N VAL A 52 -9.81 11.80 14.88
CA VAL A 52 -10.85 11.48 15.85
C VAL A 52 -12.01 10.79 15.14
N GLY A 53 -12.34 9.57 15.60
CA GLY A 53 -13.50 8.84 15.08
C GLY A 53 -13.30 8.26 13.70
N ALA A 54 -12.06 8.10 13.24
CA ALA A 54 -11.79 7.52 11.92
C ALA A 54 -12.03 6.01 11.90
N HIS A 55 -12.32 5.50 10.72
CA HIS A 55 -12.40 4.09 10.42
C HIS A 55 -11.34 3.75 9.36
N LEU A 56 -10.44 2.85 9.68
CA LEU A 56 -9.43 2.34 8.75
C LEU A 56 -9.85 0.97 8.27
N ALA A 57 -9.82 0.76 6.96
CA ALA A 57 -10.05 -0.55 6.36
C ALA A 57 -9.01 -0.81 5.28
N GLY A 58 -8.61 -2.06 5.12
CA GLY A 58 -7.66 -2.40 4.07
C GLY A 58 -7.01 -3.76 4.24
N VAL A 59 -5.88 -3.93 3.57
CA VAL A 59 -5.19 -5.21 3.48
C VAL A 59 -3.69 -5.00 3.38
N HIS A 60 -2.94 -5.98 3.85
CA HIS A 60 -1.52 -6.12 3.53
C HIS A 60 -1.38 -7.13 2.40
N LEU A 61 -0.64 -6.76 1.38
CA LEU A 61 -0.32 -7.65 0.26
C LEU A 61 1.17 -7.99 0.30
N ARG A 62 1.49 -9.28 0.32
CA ARG A 62 2.87 -9.74 0.17
C ARG A 62 3.34 -9.47 -1.24
N LEU A 63 4.46 -8.77 -1.38
CA LEU A 63 5.06 -8.48 -2.68
C LEU A 63 5.70 -9.74 -3.28
N PRO A 64 5.69 -9.88 -4.61
CA PRO A 64 6.28 -11.04 -5.27
C PRO A 64 7.81 -11.00 -5.20
N GLY A 65 8.43 -12.18 -5.31
CA GLY A 65 9.88 -12.32 -5.44
C GLY A 65 10.66 -12.46 -4.14
N TYR A 66 10.01 -12.49 -2.98
CA TYR A 66 10.69 -12.52 -1.68
C TYR A 66 10.36 -13.73 -0.80
N GLY A 67 9.36 -14.52 -1.17
CA GLY A 67 8.85 -15.56 -0.27
C GLY A 67 8.05 -14.99 0.89
N ASP A 68 7.80 -15.80 1.92
CA ASP A 68 6.82 -15.48 2.96
C ASP A 68 7.25 -14.36 3.91
N GLY A 69 8.55 -14.15 4.08
CA GLY A 69 9.08 -13.14 4.99
C GLY A 69 9.41 -11.81 4.35
N GLY A 70 9.05 -11.61 3.09
CA GLY A 70 9.37 -10.39 2.36
C GLY A 70 8.49 -9.20 2.73
N PRO A 71 8.80 -8.03 2.14
CA PRO A 71 8.04 -6.82 2.42
C PRO A 71 6.63 -6.89 1.87
N THR A 72 5.74 -6.09 2.46
CA THR A 72 4.34 -6.01 2.05
C THR A 72 4.01 -4.60 1.55
N LEU A 73 2.92 -4.53 0.79
CA LEU A 73 2.28 -3.29 0.43
C LEU A 73 0.98 -3.22 1.22
N GLU A 74 0.84 -2.17 2.06
CA GLU A 74 -0.41 -1.93 2.78
C GLU A 74 -1.29 -1.03 1.93
N ILE A 75 -2.51 -1.45 1.68
CA ILE A 75 -3.48 -0.64 0.94
C ILE A 75 -4.65 -0.37 1.87
N TYR A 76 -4.82 0.89 2.26
CA TYR A 76 -5.79 1.30 3.26
C TYR A 76 -6.71 2.39 2.72
N ASN A 77 -7.89 2.44 3.31
CA ASN A 77 -8.83 3.54 3.17
C ASN A 77 -9.14 4.07 4.56
N TYR A 78 -9.33 5.36 4.65
CA TYR A 78 -9.82 6.02 5.87
C TYR A 78 -11.19 6.64 5.60
N ALA A 79 -12.07 6.55 6.57
CA ALA A 79 -13.31 7.31 6.57
C ALA A 79 -13.32 8.24 7.78
N PRO A 80 -13.32 9.57 7.61
CA PRO A 80 -13.37 10.28 6.32
C PRO A 80 -12.02 10.38 5.61
N MET A 81 -12.07 10.63 4.31
CA MET A 81 -10.89 10.89 3.47
C MET A 81 -10.72 12.39 3.25
N VAL A 82 -9.46 12.81 3.17
CA VAL A 82 -9.10 14.17 2.76
C VAL A 82 -8.91 14.22 1.25
N GLU A 83 -9.29 15.31 0.61
CA GLU A 83 -9.09 15.49 -0.83
C GLU A 83 -7.61 15.42 -1.20
N ARG A 84 -7.35 14.77 -2.31
CA ARG A 84 -6.00 14.66 -2.85
C ARG A 84 -5.61 15.93 -3.60
N ALA A 85 -4.41 16.43 -3.37
CA ALA A 85 -3.84 17.49 -4.20
C ALA A 85 -3.59 16.98 -5.63
N THR A 86 -3.58 17.90 -6.61
CA THR A 86 -3.26 17.58 -8.00
C THR A 86 -1.90 16.88 -8.08
N THR A 87 -1.87 15.79 -8.82
CA THR A 87 -0.64 15.01 -9.00
C THR A 87 0.36 15.77 -9.88
N ALA A 88 1.62 15.80 -9.44
CA ALA A 88 2.71 16.35 -10.22
C ALA A 88 3.96 15.52 -9.94
N VAL A 89 4.71 15.20 -10.99
CA VAL A 89 5.89 14.34 -10.88
C VAL A 89 6.97 14.95 -10.00
N ASN A 90 7.04 16.27 -9.93
CA ASN A 90 8.03 17.00 -9.17
C ASN A 90 7.51 17.61 -7.86
N ARG A 91 6.36 17.11 -7.38
CA ARG A 91 5.84 17.51 -6.07
C ARG A 91 6.54 16.67 -4.99
N PRO A 92 7.03 17.31 -3.91
CA PRO A 92 7.58 16.52 -2.79
C PRO A 92 6.57 15.53 -2.25
N GLY A 93 7.03 14.33 -1.92
CA GLY A 93 6.21 13.26 -1.38
C GLY A 93 6.57 11.92 -1.99
N PHE A 94 5.65 10.96 -1.87
CA PHE A 94 5.84 9.64 -2.45
C PHE A 94 5.79 9.73 -3.98
N GLY A 95 6.79 9.19 -4.65
CA GLY A 95 6.90 9.26 -6.11
C GLY A 95 6.22 8.09 -6.82
N HIS A 96 6.82 6.90 -6.73
CA HIS A 96 6.31 5.73 -7.45
C HIS A 96 6.80 4.43 -6.82
N ILE A 97 6.22 3.33 -7.26
CA ILE A 97 6.66 1.96 -6.95
C ILE A 97 7.18 1.35 -8.26
N ALA A 98 8.25 0.59 -8.20
CA ALA A 98 8.83 -0.08 -9.36
C ALA A 98 8.81 -1.59 -9.18
N PHE A 99 8.52 -2.28 -10.28
CA PHE A 99 8.62 -3.74 -10.37
C PHE A 99 9.56 -4.09 -11.52
N GLU A 100 10.47 -5.02 -11.28
CA GLU A 100 11.24 -5.63 -12.36
C GLU A 100 10.41 -6.76 -12.96
N VAL A 101 10.33 -6.81 -14.28
CA VAL A 101 9.55 -7.82 -15.01
C VAL A 101 10.40 -8.42 -16.13
N ASN A 102 10.05 -9.64 -16.56
CA ASN A 102 10.78 -10.31 -17.63
C ASN A 102 10.50 -9.71 -19.00
N ASP A 103 9.29 -9.19 -19.21
CA ASP A 103 8.83 -8.68 -20.51
C ASP A 103 8.01 -7.41 -20.27
N VAL A 104 8.58 -6.27 -20.60
CA VAL A 104 7.96 -4.96 -20.40
C VAL A 104 6.72 -4.79 -21.27
N ASP A 105 6.75 -5.30 -22.49
CA ASP A 105 5.59 -5.17 -23.40
C ASP A 105 4.41 -5.98 -22.88
N GLN A 106 4.65 -7.20 -22.41
CA GLN A 106 3.61 -8.02 -21.80
C GLN A 106 3.06 -7.36 -20.54
N ALA A 107 3.93 -6.84 -19.69
CA ALA A 107 3.50 -6.15 -18.47
C ALA A 107 2.65 -4.92 -18.79
N ARG A 108 3.03 -4.14 -19.81
CA ARG A 108 2.26 -2.99 -20.25
C ARG A 108 0.86 -3.41 -20.71
N GLN A 109 0.74 -4.48 -21.48
CA GLN A 109 -0.56 -4.99 -21.94
C GLN A 109 -1.44 -5.41 -20.73
N ALA A 110 -0.86 -6.05 -19.74
CA ALA A 110 -1.60 -6.49 -18.56
C ALA A 110 -2.16 -5.34 -17.72
N THR A 111 -1.62 -4.12 -17.87
CA THR A 111 -2.06 -2.93 -17.11
C THR A 111 -3.02 -2.02 -17.88
N LEU A 112 -3.34 -2.32 -19.11
CA LEU A 112 -4.24 -1.49 -19.92
C LEU A 112 -5.71 -1.67 -19.56
#